data_690a634d6c02abb0a16698426aa65d1c
#
_entry.id   690a634d6c02abb0a16698426aa65d1c
#
_cell.length_a   1.000
_cell.length_b   1.000
_cell.length_c   1.000
_cell.angle_alpha   90.00
_cell.angle_beta   90.00
_cell.angle_gamma   90.00
#
_symmetry.space_group_name_H-M   'P 1'
#
loop_
_entity.id
_entity.type
_entity.pdbx_description
1 polymer ?
#
loop_
_entity_poly.entity_id
_entity_poly.type
_entity_poly.pdbx_seq_one_letter_code
_entity_poly.pdbx_strand_id
1 'polypeptide(L)'
;MEKFDNFNELILALLLWITSNTDYVNPKQLPDVKFIEQEQLSKLACKRDCEILAYTPENPEYTIYLSKELKPMQDVCHRGILLHEIIHVIQNDQNIFTDYDQRTKKHLREMDALVNHNIYLSRYGKKILYSNGFAAKFKTNEKNNLYC
;
A
#
# COMPACT_ATOMS: atom_id res chain seq x y z
N MET A 1 5.36 1.78 21.09
CA MET A 1 4.79 2.15 19.78
C MET A 1 5.71 3.14 19.09
N GLU A 2 6.03 2.87 17.84
CA GLU A 2 6.84 3.78 17.06
C GLU A 2 6.15 5.12 16.88
N LYS A 3 6.92 6.19 17.05
CA LYS A 3 6.42 7.55 16.83
C LYS A 3 7.22 8.19 15.71
N PHE A 4 6.53 8.92 14.87
CA PHE A 4 7.14 9.65 13.76
C PHE A 4 6.88 11.13 13.96
N ASP A 5 7.91 11.94 13.81
CA ASP A 5 7.79 13.38 14.02
C ASP A 5 7.01 14.05 12.89
N ASN A 6 7.11 13.50 11.69
CA ASN A 6 6.39 14.01 10.53
C ASN A 6 6.16 12.90 9.52
N PHE A 7 5.37 13.21 8.49
CA PHE A 7 4.99 12.23 7.48
C PHE A 7 6.17 11.75 6.64
N ASN A 8 7.12 12.64 6.34
CA ASN A 8 8.32 12.25 5.59
C ASN A 8 9.15 11.22 6.35
N GLU A 9 9.24 11.35 7.66
CA GLU A 9 9.93 10.37 8.49
C GLU A 9 9.27 9.01 8.38
N LEU A 10 7.94 8.97 8.36
CA LEU A 10 7.20 7.73 8.15
C LEU A 10 7.51 7.11 6.79
N ILE A 11 7.49 7.90 5.72
CA ILE A 11 7.81 7.42 4.37
C ILE A 11 9.21 6.81 4.33
N LEU A 12 10.20 7.50 4.91
CA LEU A 12 11.57 7.02 4.96
C LEU A 12 11.70 5.74 5.76
N ALA A 13 10.98 5.63 6.88
CA ALA A 13 10.98 4.42 7.70
C ALA A 13 10.38 3.23 6.94
N LEU A 14 9.31 3.44 6.19
CA LEU A 14 8.70 2.39 5.40
C LEU A 14 9.59 1.97 4.23
N LEU A 15 10.24 2.90 3.58
CA LEU A 15 11.21 2.60 2.53
C LEU A 15 12.39 1.79 3.09
N LEU A 16 12.89 2.16 4.26
CA LEU A 16 13.95 1.41 4.92
C LEU A 16 13.51 0.00 5.25
N TRP A 17 12.29 -0.17 5.75
CA TRP A 17 11.75 -1.51 6.01
C TRP A 17 11.71 -2.34 4.73
N ILE A 18 11.19 -1.77 3.65
CA ILE A 18 11.07 -2.47 2.37
C ILE A 18 12.45 -2.89 1.86
N THR A 19 13.41 -1.98 1.81
CA THR A 19 14.75 -2.27 1.29
C THR A 19 15.54 -3.23 2.18
N SER A 20 15.24 -3.26 3.47
CA SER A 20 15.90 -4.17 4.42
C SER A 20 15.29 -5.57 4.42
N ASN A 21 14.05 -5.73 3.99
CA ASN A 21 13.33 -7.01 4.09
C ASN A 21 12.95 -7.61 2.75
N THR A 22 13.27 -6.96 1.65
CA THR A 22 12.98 -7.41 0.29
C THR A 22 14.17 -7.13 -0.62
N ASP A 23 14.07 -7.57 -1.87
CA ASP A 23 15.06 -7.26 -2.90
C ASP A 23 14.77 -5.92 -3.60
N TYR A 24 13.71 -5.23 -3.22
CA TYR A 24 13.42 -3.91 -3.77
C TYR A 24 14.46 -2.89 -3.32
N VAL A 25 14.75 -1.95 -4.21
CA VAL A 25 15.64 -0.82 -3.91
C VAL A 25 14.83 0.47 -3.83
N ASN A 26 15.43 1.52 -3.32
CA ASN A 26 14.75 2.81 -3.23
C ASN A 26 14.33 3.30 -4.62
N PRO A 27 13.13 3.89 -4.74
CA PRO A 27 12.72 4.50 -6.00
C PRO A 27 13.56 5.75 -6.27
N LYS A 28 13.60 6.17 -7.53
CA LYS A 28 14.38 7.34 -7.95
C LYS A 28 13.88 8.63 -7.32
N GLN A 29 12.61 8.69 -6.97
CA GLN A 29 11.99 9.81 -6.29
C GLN A 29 11.18 9.30 -5.12
N LEU A 30 11.08 10.10 -4.06
CA LEU A 30 10.23 9.76 -2.93
C LEU A 30 8.76 9.76 -3.35
N PRO A 31 7.96 8.83 -2.82
CA PRO A 31 6.52 8.85 -3.08
C PRO A 31 5.87 10.15 -2.63
N ASP A 32 5.01 10.68 -3.47
CA ASP A 32 4.18 11.84 -3.17
C ASP A 32 2.80 11.32 -2.75
N VAL A 33 2.45 11.46 -1.49
CA VAL A 33 1.21 10.93 -0.95
C VAL A 33 0.17 12.03 -0.85
N LYS A 34 -0.97 11.79 -1.48
CA LYS A 34 -2.10 12.72 -1.47
C LYS A 34 -3.29 12.09 -0.77
N PHE A 35 -3.80 12.76 0.24
CA PHE A 35 -5.00 12.34 0.94
C PHE A 35 -6.21 12.97 0.26
N ILE A 36 -7.15 12.15 -0.18
CA ILE A 36 -8.34 12.61 -0.91
C ILE A 36 -9.61 12.00 -0.34
N GLU A 37 -10.72 12.59 -0.68
CA GLU A 37 -12.03 12.07 -0.27
C GLU A 37 -12.29 10.70 -0.85
N GLN A 38 -12.99 9.85 -0.10
CA GLN A 38 -13.31 8.48 -0.51
C GLN A 38 -13.99 8.43 -1.87
N GLU A 39 -14.89 9.36 -2.13
CA GLU A 39 -15.60 9.43 -3.39
C GLU A 39 -14.66 9.71 -4.57
N GLN A 40 -13.73 10.63 -4.39
CA GLN A 40 -12.73 10.94 -5.41
C GLN A 40 -11.82 9.75 -5.66
N LEU A 41 -11.43 9.06 -4.60
CA LEU A 41 -10.57 7.90 -4.69
C LEU A 41 -11.24 6.78 -5.48
N SER A 42 -12.50 6.51 -5.21
CA SER A 42 -13.27 5.51 -5.92
C SER A 42 -13.34 5.80 -7.41
N LYS A 43 -13.58 7.06 -7.77
CA LYS A 43 -13.64 7.47 -9.17
C LYS A 43 -12.31 7.32 -9.89
N LEU A 44 -11.22 7.68 -9.22
CA LEU A 44 -9.87 7.56 -9.82
C LEU A 44 -9.50 6.09 -10.05
N ALA A 45 -9.72 5.25 -9.06
CA ALA A 45 -9.25 3.87 -9.07
C ALA A 45 -10.19 2.92 -9.81
N CYS A 46 -11.49 3.08 -9.62
CA CYS A 46 -12.49 2.13 -10.10
C CYS A 46 -13.39 2.70 -11.20
N LYS A 47 -13.35 3.99 -11.40
CA LYS A 47 -14.25 4.73 -12.31
C LYS A 47 -15.74 4.55 -11.94
N ARG A 48 -15.99 4.09 -10.73
CA ARG A 48 -17.33 3.85 -10.16
C ARG A 48 -17.18 3.84 -8.64
N ASP A 49 -18.27 3.74 -7.94
CA ASP A 49 -18.23 3.57 -6.49
C ASP A 49 -17.61 2.22 -6.14
N CYS A 50 -16.57 2.24 -5.31
CA CYS A 50 -15.92 1.06 -4.78
C CYS A 50 -15.32 1.38 -3.42
N GLU A 51 -15.04 0.34 -2.64
CA GLU A 51 -14.53 0.50 -1.27
C GLU A 51 -13.00 0.52 -1.21
N ILE A 52 -12.35 1.08 -2.19
CA ILE A 52 -10.90 1.17 -2.22
C ILE A 52 -10.42 2.24 -1.22
N LEU A 53 -9.35 1.94 -0.50
CA LEU A 53 -8.78 2.85 0.50
C LEU A 53 -7.50 3.53 0.03
N ALA A 54 -6.88 3.01 -1.00
CA ALA A 54 -5.62 3.54 -1.52
C ALA A 54 -5.46 3.15 -2.98
N TYR A 55 -4.68 3.94 -3.70
CA TYR A 55 -4.47 3.71 -5.13
C TYR A 55 -3.14 4.31 -5.58
N THR A 56 -2.36 3.52 -6.30
CA THR A 56 -1.10 3.96 -6.91
C THR A 56 -1.20 3.76 -8.42
N PRO A 57 -1.48 4.82 -9.19
CA PRO A 57 -1.53 4.73 -10.64
C PRO A 57 -0.12 4.62 -11.24
N GLU A 58 -0.04 4.11 -12.46
CA GLU A 58 1.23 4.16 -13.20
C GLU A 58 1.57 5.60 -13.62
N ASN A 59 0.55 6.45 -13.77
CA ASN A 59 0.68 7.86 -14.11
C ASN A 59 -0.28 8.69 -13.27
N PRO A 60 0.17 9.81 -12.67
CA PRO A 60 1.57 10.27 -12.63
C PRO A 60 2.42 9.36 -11.76
N GLU A 61 3.67 9.18 -12.17
CA GLU A 61 4.61 8.36 -11.43
C GLU A 61 4.82 8.88 -10.01
N TYR A 62 5.15 7.98 -9.09
CA TYR A 62 5.48 8.28 -7.69
C TYR A 62 4.34 8.86 -6.87
N THR A 63 3.12 8.90 -7.39
CA THR A 63 1.97 9.42 -6.66
C THR A 63 1.16 8.29 -6.03
N ILE A 64 0.84 8.47 -4.75
CA ILE A 64 -0.04 7.57 -4.00
C ILE A 64 -1.23 8.38 -3.54
N TYR A 65 -2.44 7.86 -3.80
CA TYR A 65 -3.67 8.43 -3.27
C TYR A 65 -4.15 7.59 -2.10
N LEU A 66 -4.39 8.23 -0.97
CA LEU A 66 -4.95 7.59 0.21
C LEU A 66 -6.27 8.24 0.58
N SER A 67 -7.20 7.43 1.06
CA SER A 67 -8.41 7.97 1.66
C SER A 67 -8.07 8.86 2.84
N LYS A 68 -8.75 10.00 2.99
CA LYS A 68 -8.59 10.88 4.14
C LYS A 68 -8.94 10.21 5.47
N GLU A 69 -9.67 9.10 5.42
CA GLU A 69 -10.01 8.34 6.61
C GLU A 69 -8.82 7.59 7.20
N LEU A 70 -7.77 7.39 6.41
CA LEU A 70 -6.58 6.67 6.87
C LEU A 70 -5.66 7.57 7.68
N LYS A 71 -5.11 6.99 8.74
CA LYS A 71 -4.20 7.70 9.66
C LYS A 71 -2.93 6.88 9.87
N PRO A 72 -2.07 6.79 8.86
CA PRO A 72 -0.89 5.92 8.93
C PRO A 72 0.13 6.33 10.00
N MET A 73 0.09 7.58 10.44
CA MET A 73 0.96 8.03 11.52
C MET A 73 0.60 7.40 12.86
N GLN A 74 -0.68 7.08 13.08
CA GLN A 74 -1.19 6.60 14.36
C GLN A 74 -1.61 5.12 14.35
N ASP A 75 -1.94 4.58 13.19
CA ASP A 75 -2.54 3.25 13.06
C ASP A 75 -1.65 2.35 12.22
N VAL A 76 -1.16 1.26 12.82
CA VAL A 76 -0.26 0.34 12.12
C VAL A 76 -0.95 -0.35 10.95
N CYS A 77 -2.24 -0.58 11.02
CA CYS A 77 -2.99 -1.20 9.92
C CYS A 77 -3.07 -0.25 8.72
N HIS A 78 -3.31 1.03 8.98
CA HIS A 78 -3.29 2.06 7.95
C HIS A 78 -1.87 2.26 7.39
N ARG A 79 -0.88 2.11 8.25
CA ARG A 79 0.53 2.18 7.84
C ARG A 79 0.89 1.03 6.89
N GLY A 80 0.36 -0.16 7.14
CA GLY A 80 0.52 -1.30 6.23
C GLY A 80 -0.05 -1.03 4.85
N ILE A 81 -1.19 -0.32 4.76
CA ILE A 81 -1.75 0.08 3.47
C ILE A 81 -0.77 0.99 2.73
N LEU A 82 -0.24 1.97 3.44
CA LEU A 82 0.73 2.89 2.84
C LEU A 82 1.97 2.14 2.36
N LEU A 83 2.49 1.21 3.15
CA LEU A 83 3.61 0.37 2.75
C LEU A 83 3.30 -0.42 1.46
N HIS A 84 2.11 -0.98 1.36
CA HIS A 84 1.64 -1.70 0.19
C HIS A 84 1.69 -0.81 -1.06
N GLU A 85 1.20 0.43 -0.93
CA GLU A 85 1.21 1.37 -2.05
C GLU A 85 2.62 1.85 -2.40
N ILE A 86 3.50 2.00 -1.40
CA ILE A 86 4.91 2.33 -1.67
C ILE A 86 5.57 1.21 -2.49
N ILE A 87 5.25 -0.04 -2.20
CA ILE A 87 5.74 -1.17 -2.99
C ILE A 87 5.30 -1.02 -4.45
N HIS A 88 4.06 -0.63 -4.71
CA HIS A 88 3.60 -0.39 -6.08
C HIS A 88 4.37 0.74 -6.76
N VAL A 89 4.71 1.81 -6.03
CA VAL A 89 5.57 2.87 -6.59
C VAL A 89 6.90 2.30 -7.04
N ILE A 90 7.53 1.47 -6.19
CA ILE A 90 8.81 0.84 -6.51
C ILE A 90 8.66 -0.11 -7.71
N GLN A 91 7.59 -0.88 -7.76
CA GLN A 91 7.32 -1.79 -8.87
C GLN A 91 7.20 -1.04 -10.19
N ASN A 92 6.53 0.11 -10.19
CA ASN A 92 6.43 0.96 -11.36
C ASN A 92 7.78 1.55 -11.75
N ASP A 93 8.54 2.05 -10.76
CA ASP A 93 9.85 2.66 -10.97
C ASP A 93 10.85 1.66 -11.56
N GLN A 94 10.82 0.42 -11.09
CA GLN A 94 11.77 -0.62 -11.50
C GLN A 94 11.27 -1.49 -12.64
N ASN A 95 10.06 -1.26 -13.11
CA ASN A 95 9.45 -2.01 -14.21
C ASN A 95 9.52 -3.53 -14.01
N ILE A 96 9.19 -4.02 -12.82
CA ILE A 96 9.23 -5.45 -12.57
C ILE A 96 8.09 -6.19 -13.25
N PHE A 97 8.30 -7.46 -13.59
CA PHE A 97 7.34 -8.32 -14.25
C PHE A 97 6.91 -7.82 -15.64
N THR A 98 7.78 -7.08 -16.33
CA THR A 98 7.45 -6.51 -17.64
C THR A 98 7.41 -7.55 -18.76
N ASP A 99 7.99 -8.74 -18.54
CA ASP A 99 7.96 -9.84 -19.53
C ASP A 99 6.61 -10.54 -19.60
N TYR A 100 5.70 -10.19 -18.73
CA TYR A 100 4.35 -10.77 -18.66
C TYR A 100 3.33 -9.85 -19.32
N ASP A 101 2.20 -10.42 -19.74
CA ASP A 101 1.10 -9.60 -20.22
C ASP A 101 0.57 -8.70 -19.10
N GLN A 102 -0.22 -7.70 -19.47
CA GLN A 102 -0.68 -6.68 -18.53
C GLN A 102 -1.46 -7.26 -17.35
N ARG A 103 -2.31 -8.23 -17.60
CA ARG A 103 -3.13 -8.85 -16.55
C ARG A 103 -2.27 -9.64 -15.57
N THR A 104 -1.35 -10.46 -16.10
CA THR A 104 -0.44 -11.26 -15.28
C THR A 104 0.50 -10.37 -14.49
N LYS A 105 1.02 -9.32 -15.11
CA LYS A 105 1.88 -8.33 -14.46
C LYS A 105 1.17 -7.71 -13.26
N LYS A 106 -0.06 -7.26 -13.44
CA LYS A 106 -0.85 -6.67 -12.34
C LYS A 106 -1.05 -7.67 -11.20
N HIS A 107 -1.38 -8.90 -11.56
CA HIS A 107 -1.60 -9.95 -10.55
C HIS A 107 -0.33 -10.23 -9.76
N LEU A 108 0.79 -10.41 -10.43
CA LEU A 108 2.07 -10.70 -9.77
C LEU A 108 2.52 -9.54 -8.87
N ARG A 109 2.36 -8.30 -9.35
CA ARG A 109 2.68 -7.12 -8.56
C ARG A 109 1.81 -7.04 -7.31
N GLU A 110 0.52 -7.30 -7.45
CA GLU A 110 -0.41 -7.27 -6.33
C GLU A 110 -0.09 -8.36 -5.31
N MET A 111 0.16 -9.58 -5.77
CA MET A 111 0.50 -10.69 -4.89
C MET A 111 1.77 -10.42 -4.10
N ASP A 112 2.79 -9.86 -4.73
CA ASP A 112 4.03 -9.55 -4.06
C ASP A 112 3.85 -8.43 -3.04
N ALA A 113 3.07 -7.41 -3.38
CA ALA A 113 2.75 -6.33 -2.45
C ALA A 113 1.97 -6.87 -1.23
N LEU A 114 1.02 -7.78 -1.45
CA LEU A 114 0.24 -8.41 -0.37
C LEU A 114 1.11 -9.23 0.57
N VAL A 115 2.01 -10.04 0.02
CA VAL A 115 2.92 -10.86 0.83
C VAL A 115 3.73 -9.97 1.75
N ASN A 116 4.33 -8.92 1.23
CA ASN A 116 5.17 -8.01 2.01
C ASN A 116 4.36 -7.18 2.99
N HIS A 117 3.17 -6.77 2.60
CA HIS A 117 2.22 -6.09 3.48
C HIS A 117 1.92 -6.95 4.71
N ASN A 118 1.63 -8.23 4.50
CA ASN A 118 1.38 -9.16 5.61
C ASN A 118 2.62 -9.44 6.46
N ILE A 119 3.79 -9.53 5.86
CA ILE A 119 5.03 -9.69 6.61
C ILE A 119 5.23 -8.49 7.54
N TYR A 120 5.01 -7.28 7.01
CA TYR A 120 5.10 -6.06 7.83
C TYR A 120 4.12 -6.11 9.01
N LEU A 121 2.84 -6.39 8.73
CA LEU A 121 1.81 -6.43 9.76
C LEU A 121 2.04 -7.54 10.78
N SER A 122 2.61 -8.67 10.37
CA SER A 122 2.86 -9.79 11.28
C SER A 122 3.77 -9.42 12.44
N ARG A 123 4.65 -8.45 12.26
CA ARG A 123 5.54 -7.96 13.29
C ARG A 123 4.80 -7.24 14.41
N TYR A 124 3.57 -6.85 14.14
CA TYR A 124 2.69 -6.19 15.11
C TYR A 124 1.52 -7.08 15.53
N GLY A 125 1.59 -8.39 15.20
CA GLY A 125 0.53 -9.33 15.49
C GLY A 125 -0.73 -9.14 14.65
N LYS A 126 -0.60 -8.50 13.49
CA LYS A 126 -1.71 -8.19 12.60
C LYS A 126 -1.55 -8.88 11.25
N LYS A 127 -2.62 -8.96 10.50
CA LYS A 127 -2.59 -9.43 9.11
C LYS A 127 -3.81 -8.94 8.36
N ILE A 128 -3.71 -8.92 7.05
CA ILE A 128 -4.86 -8.64 6.18
C ILE A 128 -5.43 -9.95 5.66
N LEU A 129 -6.70 -9.89 5.30
CA LEU A 129 -7.37 -11.03 4.66
C LEU A 129 -7.04 -11.07 3.17
N TYR A 130 -6.66 -12.24 2.73
CA TYR A 130 -6.48 -12.51 1.31
C TYR A 130 -7.80 -12.90 0.65
N SER A 131 -8.89 -12.22 0.95
CA SER A 131 -10.12 -12.54 0.26
C SER A 131 -10.14 -11.85 -1.09
N ASN A 132 -10.36 -12.61 -2.14
CA ASN A 132 -10.54 -12.10 -3.50
C ASN A 132 -9.32 -11.41 -4.12
N GLY A 133 -8.13 -11.64 -3.58
CA GLY A 133 -6.92 -11.04 -4.11
C GLY A 133 -6.91 -9.52 -4.05
N PHE A 134 -7.61 -8.93 -3.10
CA PHE A 134 -7.78 -7.50 -3.04
C PHE A 134 -7.17 -6.91 -1.77
N ALA A 135 -6.03 -6.28 -1.92
CA ALA A 135 -5.23 -5.75 -0.82
C ALA A 135 -5.85 -4.57 -0.12
N ALA A 136 -6.64 -3.79 -0.81
CA ALA A 136 -7.10 -2.53 -0.27
C ALA A 136 -8.38 -2.66 0.57
N LYS A 137 -8.92 -3.86 0.72
CA LYS A 137 -10.11 -4.04 1.53
C LYS A 137 -9.74 -4.46 2.92
N PHE A 138 -9.81 -3.53 3.84
CA PHE A 138 -9.76 -3.84 5.24
C PHE A 138 -11.17 -4.04 5.73
N LYS A 139 -11.46 -5.25 6.16
CA LYS A 139 -12.71 -5.50 6.87
C LYS A 139 -12.39 -5.53 8.35
N THR A 140 -12.94 -4.60 9.08
CA THR A 140 -12.99 -4.73 10.53
C THR A 140 -13.87 -5.93 10.85
N ASN A 141 -13.29 -6.91 11.48
CA ASN A 141 -14.04 -8.04 11.97
C ASN A 141 -14.22 -7.86 13.47
N GLU A 142 -15.47 -7.71 13.89
CA GLU A 142 -15.80 -7.52 15.30
C GLU A 142 -15.38 -8.71 16.19
N LYS A 143 -15.21 -9.88 15.59
CA LYS A 143 -14.93 -11.09 16.33
C LYS A 143 -13.45 -11.36 16.55
N ASN A 144 -12.58 -10.72 15.80
CA ASN A 144 -11.18 -10.95 16.02
C ASN A 144 -10.36 -9.82 15.41
N ASN A 145 -9.44 -9.34 16.21
CA ASN A 145 -8.54 -8.24 15.86
C ASN A 145 -7.40 -8.67 14.95
N LEU A 146 -7.51 -9.83 14.31
CA LEU A 146 -6.48 -10.33 13.40
C LEU A 146 -6.49 -9.58 12.08
N TYR A 147 -7.56 -8.86 11.80
CA TYR A 147 -7.69 -8.09 10.59
C TYR A 147 -7.47 -6.62 10.86
N CYS A 148 -6.76 -6.05 9.97
CA CYS A 148 -6.71 -4.61 9.97
C CYS A 148 -7.99 -4.00 9.34
#